data_eb90de8b6879b8cb6bb008f33bc9bf83
#
_entry.id   eb90de8b6879b8cb6bb008f33bc9bf83
#
_cell.length_a   1.000
_cell.length_b   1.000
_cell.length_c   1.000
_cell.angle_alpha   90.00
_cell.angle_beta   90.00
_cell.angle_gamma   90.00
#
_symmetry.space_group_name_H-M   'P 1'
#
loop_
_entity.id
_entity.type
_entity.pdbx_description
1 polymer ?
#
loop_
_entity_poly.entity_id
_entity_poly.type
_entity_poly.pdbx_seq_one_letter_code
_entity_poly.pdbx_strand_id
1 'polypeptide(L)'
;MAEKYDPAEIDQKWQRRWEEARVAYVDTRDGSAKFYMLNMFPYPSASRLHVGHGRNYILGDALYRRERMAGRRTFNPMGWDAFGLPAENAAIASGVHPREYTEGNIARMKTQLKSLGLLYDWSKELASCDPRYYRWNQWLFLRMWERGL
;
A
#
# COMPACT_ATOMS: atom_id res chain seq x y z
N MET A 1 7.55 36.70 18.54
CA MET A 1 8.35 35.46 18.49
C MET A 1 7.79 34.63 17.35
N ALA A 2 8.65 34.14 16.44
CA ALA A 2 8.17 33.24 15.39
C ALA A 2 7.60 31.96 16.03
N GLU A 3 6.42 31.55 15.60
CA GLU A 3 5.83 30.28 16.04
C GLU A 3 6.80 29.15 15.76
N LYS A 4 7.10 28.36 16.78
CA LYS A 4 8.01 27.20 16.63
C LYS A 4 7.27 26.14 15.85
N TYR A 5 7.89 25.65 14.78
CA TYR A 5 7.36 24.53 14.00
C TYR A 5 7.16 23.29 14.91
N ASP A 6 5.92 22.82 15.00
CA ASP A 6 5.56 21.56 15.67
C ASP A 6 5.16 20.51 14.62
N PRO A 7 6.04 19.53 14.33
CA PRO A 7 5.76 18.52 13.33
C PRO A 7 4.51 17.69 13.67
N ALA A 8 4.29 17.37 14.95
CA ALA A 8 3.19 16.50 15.37
C ALA A 8 1.83 17.12 15.06
N GLU A 9 1.67 18.42 15.28
CA GLU A 9 0.44 19.13 14.97
C GLU A 9 0.29 19.36 13.46
N ILE A 10 1.33 19.87 12.81
CA ILE A 10 1.30 20.25 11.40
C ILE A 10 1.14 19.04 10.49
N ASP A 11 1.85 17.94 10.74
CA ASP A 11 1.75 16.72 9.96
C ASP A 11 0.35 16.13 10.02
N GLN A 12 -0.23 16.02 11.23
CA GLN A 12 -1.60 15.51 11.39
C GLN A 12 -2.64 16.40 10.70
N LYS A 13 -2.47 17.73 10.77
CA LYS A 13 -3.34 18.69 10.09
C LYS A 13 -3.34 18.47 8.59
N TRP A 14 -2.16 18.34 7.97
CA TRP A 14 -2.05 18.18 6.53
C TRP A 14 -2.47 16.79 6.06
N GLN A 15 -2.17 15.73 6.80
CA GLN A 15 -2.64 14.37 6.50
C GLN A 15 -4.16 14.31 6.44
N ARG A 16 -4.85 14.91 7.42
CA ARG A 16 -6.32 15.01 7.40
C ARG A 16 -6.82 15.78 6.17
N ARG A 17 -6.24 16.94 5.87
CA ARG A 17 -6.64 17.75 4.70
C ARG A 17 -6.45 17.00 3.38
N TRP A 18 -5.37 16.25 3.23
CA TRP A 18 -5.11 15.45 2.03
C TRP A 18 -6.12 14.31 1.88
N GLU A 19 -6.49 13.67 2.97
CA GLU A 19 -7.51 12.60 2.94
C GLU A 19 -8.88 13.17 2.61
N GLU A 20 -9.31 14.26 3.26
CA GLU A 20 -10.57 14.96 3.00
C GLU A 20 -10.68 15.46 1.55
N ALA A 21 -9.61 16.06 1.04
CA ALA A 21 -9.51 16.49 -0.35
C ALA A 21 -9.28 15.35 -1.35
N ARG A 22 -9.10 14.12 -0.87
CA ARG A 22 -8.87 12.92 -1.69
C ARG A 22 -7.72 13.11 -2.71
N VAL A 23 -6.64 13.78 -2.30
CA VAL A 23 -5.55 14.17 -3.22
C VAL A 23 -4.84 12.99 -3.88
N ALA A 24 -4.82 11.83 -3.26
CA ALA A 24 -4.18 10.62 -3.80
C ALA A 24 -5.10 9.80 -4.72
N TYR A 25 -6.39 10.08 -4.73
CA TYR A 25 -7.36 9.31 -5.51
C TYR A 25 -7.31 9.70 -6.98
N VAL A 26 -7.44 8.71 -7.85
CA VAL A 26 -7.38 8.92 -9.30
C VAL A 26 -8.46 8.13 -10.04
N ASP A 27 -9.11 8.76 -11.02
CA ASP A 27 -9.92 8.03 -11.99
C ASP A 27 -8.99 7.37 -13.02
N THR A 28 -8.92 6.06 -12.98
CA THR A 28 -8.07 5.27 -13.89
C THR A 28 -8.61 5.17 -15.31
N ARG A 29 -9.83 5.65 -15.56
CA ARG A 29 -10.51 5.60 -16.88
C ARG A 29 -10.25 6.84 -17.73
N ASP A 30 -9.79 7.92 -17.13
CA ASP A 30 -9.41 9.12 -17.86
C ASP A 30 -8.22 8.84 -18.79
N GLY A 31 -8.30 9.25 -20.06
CA GLY A 31 -7.31 9.00 -21.11
C GLY A 31 -6.07 9.91 -21.09
N SER A 32 -5.94 10.85 -20.15
CA SER A 32 -4.81 11.77 -20.07
C SER A 32 -3.47 11.08 -19.81
N ALA A 33 -2.36 11.77 -20.09
CA ALA A 33 -1.01 11.28 -19.83
C ALA A 33 -0.85 10.88 -18.35
N LYS A 34 -0.45 9.64 -18.11
CA LYS A 34 -0.40 9.03 -16.78
C LYS A 34 1.02 8.68 -16.36
N PHE A 35 1.23 8.71 -15.06
CA PHE A 35 2.43 8.20 -14.42
C PHE A 35 2.02 7.18 -13.36
N TYR A 36 2.48 5.96 -13.50
CA TYR A 36 2.22 4.89 -12.56
C TYR A 36 3.44 4.70 -11.66
N MET A 37 3.30 5.02 -10.36
CA MET A 37 4.32 4.73 -9.36
C MET A 37 4.16 3.29 -8.88
N LEU A 38 5.11 2.45 -9.20
CA LEU A 38 5.13 1.05 -8.80
C LEU A 38 6.12 0.86 -7.65
N ASN A 39 5.61 0.57 -6.48
CA ASN A 39 6.39 0.16 -5.30
C ASN A 39 6.19 -1.34 -5.02
N MET A 40 7.19 -1.96 -4.44
CA MET A 40 7.10 -3.33 -3.96
C MET A 40 6.15 -3.42 -2.75
N PHE A 41 5.24 -4.39 -2.76
CA PHE A 41 4.31 -4.60 -1.65
C PHE A 41 5.03 -5.13 -0.41
N PRO A 42 4.66 -4.68 0.80
CA PRO A 42 5.21 -5.25 2.01
C PRO A 42 4.57 -6.60 2.34
N TYR A 43 5.34 -7.46 3.00
CA TYR A 43 4.83 -8.67 3.64
C TYR A 43 4.23 -8.35 5.01
N PRO A 44 2.96 -8.70 5.30
CA PRO A 44 2.37 -8.51 6.62
C PRO A 44 2.70 -9.68 7.58
N SER A 45 3.89 -10.27 7.46
CA SER A 45 4.39 -11.33 8.35
C SER A 45 4.90 -10.80 9.70
N ALA A 46 5.04 -9.49 9.84
CA ALA A 46 5.39 -8.80 11.08
C ALA A 46 4.43 -7.64 11.34
N SER A 47 4.33 -7.23 12.61
CA SER A 47 3.41 -6.16 13.02
C SER A 47 3.92 -4.74 12.75
N ARG A 48 5.11 -4.58 12.19
CA ARG A 48 5.77 -3.28 12.05
C ARG A 48 6.49 -3.15 10.72
N LEU A 49 6.46 -1.93 10.19
CA LEU A 49 7.38 -1.50 9.15
C LEU A 49 8.80 -1.36 9.74
N HIS A 50 9.81 -1.60 8.95
CA HIS A 50 11.21 -1.31 9.29
C HIS A 50 11.75 -0.20 8.38
N VAL A 51 12.95 0.30 8.68
CA VAL A 51 13.59 1.42 7.96
C VAL A 51 13.70 1.16 6.45
N GLY A 52 13.92 -0.09 6.02
CA GLY A 52 13.95 -0.47 4.61
C GLY A 52 12.64 -0.19 3.89
N HIS A 53 11.49 -0.44 4.52
CA HIS A 53 10.19 -0.06 3.99
C HIS A 53 10.07 1.47 3.85
N GLY A 54 10.47 2.21 4.91
CA GLY A 54 10.46 3.66 4.88
C GLY A 54 11.30 4.21 3.73
N ARG A 55 12.54 3.73 3.57
CA ARG A 55 13.42 4.14 2.46
C ARG A 55 12.76 3.91 1.10
N ASN A 56 12.19 2.73 0.87
CA ASN A 56 11.58 2.39 -0.41
C ASN A 56 10.36 3.29 -0.70
N TYR A 57 9.46 3.43 0.26
CA TYR A 57 8.19 4.11 0.04
C TYR A 57 8.30 5.64 0.04
N ILE A 58 9.20 6.21 0.84
CA ILE A 58 9.44 7.67 0.84
C ILE A 58 10.04 8.12 -0.48
N LEU A 59 10.98 7.37 -1.06
CA LEU A 59 11.54 7.70 -2.37
C LEU A 59 10.47 7.63 -3.48
N GLY A 60 9.63 6.59 -3.44
CA GLY A 60 8.50 6.46 -4.37
C GLY A 60 7.50 7.59 -4.22
N ASP A 61 7.15 7.97 -2.99
CA ASP A 61 6.22 9.06 -2.72
C ASP A 61 6.77 10.42 -3.17
N ALA A 62 8.07 10.66 -2.97
CA ALA A 62 8.73 11.89 -3.45
C ALA A 62 8.64 12.01 -4.97
N LEU A 63 8.91 10.92 -5.69
CA LEU A 63 8.77 10.89 -7.16
C LEU A 63 7.31 11.06 -7.59
N TYR A 64 6.39 10.38 -6.94
CA TYR A 64 4.95 10.52 -7.18
C TYR A 64 4.49 11.97 -7.03
N ARG A 65 4.88 12.64 -5.94
CA ARG A 65 4.54 14.07 -5.70
C ARG A 65 5.15 14.98 -6.75
N ARG A 66 6.40 14.76 -7.12
CA ARG A 66 7.06 15.52 -8.17
C ARG A 66 6.33 15.44 -9.50
N GLU A 67 5.96 14.23 -9.93
CA GLU A 67 5.24 14.01 -11.18
C GLU A 67 3.84 14.63 -11.15
N ARG A 68 3.17 14.56 -9.99
CA ARG A 68 1.88 15.22 -9.78
C ARG A 68 1.99 16.74 -9.86
N MET A 69 3.00 17.33 -9.24
CA MET A 69 3.27 18.78 -9.32
C MET A 69 3.61 19.23 -10.74
N ALA A 70 4.19 18.35 -11.55
CA ALA A 70 4.42 18.58 -12.98
C ALA A 70 3.16 18.46 -13.85
N GLY A 71 1.98 18.27 -13.24
CA GLY A 71 0.69 18.19 -13.93
C GLY A 71 0.36 16.83 -14.52
N ARG A 72 1.15 15.79 -14.26
CA ARG A 72 0.83 14.43 -14.71
C ARG A 72 -0.24 13.82 -13.84
N ARG A 73 -1.11 13.01 -14.44
CA ARG A 73 -2.02 12.16 -13.70
C ARG A 73 -1.26 10.98 -13.11
N THR A 74 -1.05 11.03 -11.81
CA THR A 74 -0.24 10.05 -11.08
C THR A 74 -1.10 9.02 -10.38
N PHE A 75 -0.68 7.75 -10.43
CA PHE A 75 -1.32 6.64 -9.74
C PHE A 75 -0.29 5.93 -8.83
N ASN A 76 -0.59 5.85 -7.54
CA ASN A 76 0.25 5.21 -6.54
C ASN A 76 -0.62 4.31 -5.65
N PRO A 77 -0.92 3.07 -6.08
CA PRO A 77 -1.68 2.11 -5.27
C PRO A 77 -0.80 1.48 -4.19
N MET A 78 -1.43 0.90 -3.18
CA MET A 78 -0.78 0.05 -2.19
C MET A 78 -1.41 -1.33 -2.20
N GLY A 79 -0.60 -2.34 -1.89
CA GLY A 79 -1.05 -3.71 -1.73
C GLY A 79 -0.27 -4.42 -0.63
N TRP A 80 -0.66 -5.68 -0.39
CA TRP A 80 -0.08 -6.53 0.64
C TRP A 80 0.27 -7.88 0.04
N ASP A 81 1.55 -8.25 0.12
CA ASP A 81 1.98 -9.60 -0.24
C ASP A 81 1.72 -10.54 0.96
N ALA A 82 0.46 -10.97 1.03
CA ALA A 82 -0.13 -11.55 2.23
C ALA A 82 -0.39 -13.06 2.11
N PHE A 83 0.18 -13.70 1.10
CA PHE A 83 -0.03 -15.11 0.82
C PHE A 83 1.28 -15.88 1.00
N GLY A 84 1.25 -16.97 1.81
CA GLY A 84 2.39 -17.88 1.90
C GLY A 84 2.88 -18.19 3.31
N LEU A 85 3.86 -19.09 3.39
CA LEU A 85 4.41 -19.67 4.61
C LEU A 85 4.91 -18.66 5.67
N PRO A 86 5.52 -17.52 5.34
CA PRO A 86 6.01 -16.61 6.39
C PRO A 86 4.90 -16.11 7.30
N ALA A 87 3.74 -15.73 6.74
CA ALA A 87 2.60 -15.27 7.52
C ALA A 87 1.93 -16.43 8.28
N GLU A 88 1.81 -17.60 7.66
CA GLU A 88 1.25 -18.81 8.28
C GLU A 88 2.08 -19.28 9.46
N ASN A 89 3.41 -19.41 9.30
CA ASN A 89 4.31 -19.82 10.37
C ASN A 89 4.28 -18.84 11.55
N ALA A 90 4.23 -17.54 11.28
CA ALA A 90 4.13 -16.52 12.31
C ALA A 90 2.78 -16.59 13.06
N ALA A 91 1.70 -16.87 12.37
CA ALA A 91 0.38 -17.06 12.95
C ALA A 91 0.33 -18.32 13.83
N ILE A 92 0.87 -19.44 13.37
CA ILE A 92 0.99 -20.70 14.13
C ILE A 92 1.79 -20.47 15.41
N ALA A 93 2.96 -19.82 15.30
CA ALA A 93 3.80 -19.52 16.46
C ALA A 93 3.12 -18.60 17.48
N SER A 94 2.18 -17.77 17.04
CA SER A 94 1.39 -16.86 17.88
C SER A 94 0.09 -17.48 18.41
N GLY A 95 -0.26 -18.70 18.00
CA GLY A 95 -1.51 -19.35 18.36
C GLY A 95 -2.78 -18.66 17.82
N VAL A 96 -2.65 -17.87 16.75
CA VAL A 96 -3.74 -17.10 16.16
C VAL A 96 -4.05 -17.64 14.76
N HIS A 97 -5.32 -17.57 14.35
CA HIS A 97 -5.70 -17.97 13.00
C HIS A 97 -4.97 -17.12 11.94
N PRO A 98 -4.38 -17.69 10.85
CA PRO A 98 -3.59 -16.97 9.87
C PRO A 98 -4.28 -15.74 9.26
N ARG A 99 -5.57 -15.82 8.98
CA ARG A 99 -6.34 -14.68 8.47
C ARG A 99 -6.35 -13.52 9.47
N GLU A 100 -6.71 -13.80 10.71
CA GLU A 100 -6.81 -12.79 11.76
C GLU A 100 -5.45 -12.12 12.04
N TYR A 101 -4.40 -12.93 12.10
CA TYR A 101 -3.03 -12.45 12.24
C TYR A 101 -2.62 -11.51 11.10
N THR A 102 -2.88 -11.91 9.87
CA THR A 102 -2.52 -11.15 8.65
C THR A 102 -3.31 -9.87 8.53
N GLU A 103 -4.64 -9.92 8.70
CA GLU A 103 -5.51 -8.73 8.65
C GLU A 103 -5.16 -7.73 9.74
N GLY A 104 -4.86 -8.20 10.95
CA GLY A 104 -4.39 -7.36 12.05
C GLY A 104 -3.06 -6.65 11.76
N ASN A 105 -2.11 -7.34 11.11
CA ASN A 105 -0.85 -6.76 10.70
C ASN A 105 -1.03 -5.74 9.57
N ILE A 106 -1.85 -6.04 8.57
CA ILE A 106 -2.21 -5.11 7.49
C ILE A 106 -2.77 -3.80 8.08
N ALA A 107 -3.73 -3.90 9.00
CA ALA A 107 -4.32 -2.72 9.63
C ALA A 107 -3.28 -1.85 10.35
N ARG A 108 -2.36 -2.48 11.11
CA ARG A 108 -1.28 -1.76 11.81
C ARG A 108 -0.29 -1.12 10.85
N MET A 109 0.18 -1.86 9.84
CA MET A 109 1.12 -1.33 8.84
C MET A 109 0.50 -0.20 8.03
N LYS A 110 -0.78 -0.29 7.69
CA LYS A 110 -1.53 0.77 7.02
C LYS A 110 -1.56 2.06 7.86
N THR A 111 -1.79 1.93 9.15
CA THR A 111 -1.74 3.07 10.09
C THR A 111 -0.35 3.70 10.11
N GLN A 112 0.71 2.89 10.12
CA GLN A 112 2.09 3.37 10.07
C GLN A 112 2.42 4.09 8.74
N LEU A 113 1.98 3.53 7.59
CA LEU A 113 2.16 4.18 6.28
C LEU A 113 1.45 5.53 6.21
N LYS A 114 0.23 5.60 6.75
CA LYS A 114 -0.53 6.86 6.84
C LYS A 114 0.18 7.87 7.75
N SER A 115 0.72 7.45 8.89
CA SER A 115 1.43 8.35 9.80
C SER A 115 2.73 8.93 9.22
N LEU A 116 3.34 8.25 8.25
CA LEU A 116 4.47 8.78 7.47
C LEU A 116 4.04 9.84 6.43
N GLY A 117 2.75 10.09 6.29
CA GLY A 117 2.22 11.06 5.33
C GLY A 117 2.31 10.62 3.87
N LEU A 118 2.52 9.34 3.59
CA LEU A 118 2.63 8.79 2.23
C LEU A 118 1.28 8.85 1.52
N LEU A 119 1.30 9.28 0.27
CA LEU A 119 0.10 9.46 -0.55
C LEU A 119 -0.17 8.22 -1.41
N TYR A 120 -1.04 7.34 -0.92
CA TYR A 120 -1.53 6.18 -1.66
C TYR A 120 -3.01 6.32 -2.01
N ASP A 121 -3.40 5.81 -3.18
CA ASP A 121 -4.81 5.62 -3.51
C ASP A 121 -5.35 4.36 -2.80
N TRP A 122 -5.78 4.52 -1.56
CA TRP A 122 -6.31 3.44 -0.73
C TRP A 122 -7.62 2.83 -1.27
N SER A 123 -8.29 3.49 -2.23
CA SER A 123 -9.45 2.89 -2.92
C SER A 123 -9.05 1.75 -3.87
N LYS A 124 -7.77 1.66 -4.19
CA LYS A 124 -7.17 0.63 -5.06
C LYS A 124 -6.29 -0.35 -4.28
N GLU A 125 -6.45 -0.38 -2.96
CA GLU A 125 -5.78 -1.34 -2.08
C GLU A 125 -6.17 -2.78 -2.44
N LEU A 126 -5.18 -3.67 -2.40
CA LEU A 126 -5.39 -5.10 -2.61
C LEU A 126 -4.54 -5.93 -1.66
N ALA A 127 -4.91 -7.18 -1.46
CA ALA A 127 -4.09 -8.17 -0.77
C ALA A 127 -4.02 -9.45 -1.60
N SER A 128 -2.84 -10.05 -1.72
CA SER A 128 -2.66 -11.29 -2.52
C SER A 128 -3.48 -12.46 -1.97
N CYS A 129 -3.81 -12.47 -0.68
CA CYS A 129 -4.66 -13.48 -0.04
C CYS A 129 -6.17 -13.24 -0.21
N ASP A 130 -6.59 -12.13 -0.82
CA ASP A 130 -8.01 -11.86 -1.10
C ASP A 130 -8.50 -12.76 -2.24
N PRO A 131 -9.63 -13.48 -2.10
CA PRO A 131 -10.19 -14.28 -3.18
C PRO A 131 -10.45 -13.50 -4.48
N ARG A 132 -10.77 -12.22 -4.37
CA ARG A 132 -10.94 -11.34 -5.55
C ARG A 132 -9.65 -11.16 -6.33
N TYR A 133 -8.49 -11.31 -5.67
CA TYR A 133 -7.18 -11.24 -6.28
C TYR A 133 -6.70 -12.63 -6.74
N TYR A 134 -6.59 -13.63 -5.86
CA TYR A 134 -5.95 -14.90 -6.20
C TYR A 134 -6.76 -15.76 -7.19
N ARG A 135 -8.06 -15.52 -7.36
CA ARG A 135 -8.83 -16.18 -8.42
C ARG A 135 -8.21 -16.00 -9.80
N TRP A 136 -7.52 -14.90 -10.03
CA TRP A 136 -6.84 -14.64 -11.30
C TRP A 136 -5.58 -15.47 -11.46
N ASN A 137 -4.86 -15.75 -10.38
CA ASN A 137 -3.73 -16.69 -10.37
C ASN A 137 -4.23 -18.11 -10.67
N GLN A 138 -5.35 -18.52 -10.07
CA GLN A 138 -5.99 -19.80 -10.34
C GLN A 138 -6.44 -19.90 -11.81
N TRP A 139 -7.07 -18.86 -12.33
CA TRP A 139 -7.47 -18.80 -13.74
C TRP A 139 -6.26 -18.92 -14.67
N LEU A 140 -5.18 -18.18 -14.42
CA LEU A 140 -3.95 -18.25 -15.22
C LEU A 140 -3.35 -19.65 -15.18
N PHE A 141 -3.25 -20.25 -14.00
CA PHE A 141 -2.78 -21.63 -13.83
C PHE A 141 -3.58 -22.61 -14.71
N LEU A 142 -4.91 -22.53 -14.66
CA LEU A 142 -5.76 -23.39 -15.49
C LEU A 142 -5.53 -23.19 -16.98
N ARG A 143 -5.34 -21.95 -17.42
CA ARG A 143 -5.03 -21.67 -18.85
C ARG A 143 -3.68 -22.26 -19.28
N MET A 144 -2.70 -22.21 -18.40
CA MET A 144 -1.37 -22.83 -18.65
C MET A 144 -1.51 -24.36 -18.68
N TRP A 145 -2.17 -24.95 -17.71
CA TRP A 145 -2.44 -26.38 -17.64
C TRP A 145 -3.13 -26.92 -18.90
N GLU A 146 -4.17 -26.24 -19.38
CA GLU A 146 -4.90 -26.61 -20.60
C GLU A 146 -3.99 -26.62 -21.85
N ARG A 147 -2.88 -25.91 -21.80
CA ARG A 147 -1.89 -25.84 -22.89
C ARG A 147 -0.69 -26.77 -22.69
N GLY A 148 -0.73 -27.59 -21.64
CA GLY A 148 0.36 -28.52 -21.32
C GLY A 148 1.62 -27.88 -20.73
N LEU A 149 1.49 -26.68 -20.12
CA LEU A 149 2.58 -25.96 -19.46
C LEU A 149 2.58 -26.26 -17.97
#